data_d6de030433c53100c5197f86aca348ce
#
_entry.id   d6de030433c53100c5197f86aca348ce
#
_cell.length_a   1.000
_cell.length_b   1.000
_cell.length_c   1.000
_cell.angle_alpha   90.00
_cell.angle_beta   90.00
_cell.angle_gamma   90.00
#
_symmetry.space_group_name_H-M   'P 1'
#
loop_
_entity.id
_entity.type
_entity.pdbx_description
1 polymer ?
#
loop_
_entity_poly.entity_id
_entity_poly.type
_entity_poly.pdbx_seq_one_letter_code
_entity_poly.pdbx_strand_id
1 'polypeptide(L)'
;VANGKFSEGQGDQSQVYDLQGNRIGALWSEYGRPSHFDLTIDENGDDIAVGVSKSKPDLGRVIKRRLRDGAVTVLTSGGFAGHSSTRNLDRPGWAYVTYQYSGPDWPPFWNEVVAVKLDGSQIVERIAHLHAPRTDYLTEAHAVPSPDGKRVIWASSWGAKASGRPVSAYVARLKGR
;
A
#
# COMPACT_ATOMS: atom_id res chain seq x y z
N VAL A 1 14.27 2.13 -8.27
CA VAL A 1 13.34 3.24 -8.56
C VAL A 1 13.86 4.50 -7.91
N ALA A 2 14.06 5.57 -8.68
CA ALA A 2 14.42 6.88 -8.17
C ALA A 2 13.18 7.80 -8.21
N ASN A 3 12.88 8.44 -7.10
CA ASN A 3 11.82 9.44 -7.03
C ASN A 3 12.43 10.84 -7.24
N GLY A 4 11.91 11.58 -8.23
CA GLY A 4 12.24 12.99 -8.39
C GLY A 4 11.60 13.83 -7.27
N LYS A 5 12.25 14.95 -6.91
CA LYS A 5 11.68 15.94 -6.00
C LYS A 5 10.47 16.62 -6.63
N PHE A 6 9.46 16.89 -5.81
CA PHE A 6 8.37 17.79 -6.18
C PHE A 6 8.92 19.18 -6.52
N SER A 7 8.58 19.69 -7.69
CA SER A 7 8.48 21.12 -7.90
C SER A 7 7.02 21.43 -8.16
N GLU A 8 6.49 22.51 -7.59
CA GLU A 8 5.13 22.97 -7.89
C GLU A 8 4.97 23.09 -9.42
N GLY A 9 3.98 22.36 -9.97
CA GLY A 9 3.67 22.38 -11.40
C GLY A 9 4.34 21.29 -12.26
N GLN A 10 5.27 20.50 -11.72
CA GLN A 10 5.74 19.26 -12.36
C GLN A 10 5.28 18.10 -11.51
N GLY A 11 4.39 17.29 -12.06
CA GLY A 11 3.93 16.07 -11.40
C GLY A 11 5.11 15.23 -10.93
N ASP A 12 4.93 14.59 -9.80
CA ASP A 12 5.88 13.67 -9.19
C ASP A 12 6.27 12.59 -10.20
N GLN A 13 7.51 12.54 -10.56
CA GLN A 13 8.00 11.62 -11.58
C GLN A 13 8.91 10.56 -10.95
N SER A 14 8.65 9.29 -11.26
CA SER A 14 9.51 8.18 -10.87
C SER A 14 10.10 7.53 -12.10
N GLN A 15 11.36 7.16 -12.03
CA GLN A 15 12.09 6.51 -13.10
C GLN A 15 12.65 5.18 -12.62
N VAL A 16 12.54 4.17 -13.46
CA VAL A 16 13.11 2.84 -13.22
C VAL A 16 14.45 2.72 -13.93
N TYR A 17 15.43 2.16 -13.23
CA TYR A 17 16.76 1.87 -13.73
C TYR A 17 17.10 0.40 -13.49
N ASP A 18 17.88 -0.21 -14.39
CA ASP A 18 18.50 -1.51 -14.14
C ASP A 18 19.69 -1.38 -13.15
N LEU A 19 20.30 -2.52 -12.81
CA LEU A 19 21.45 -2.53 -11.90
C LEU A 19 22.72 -1.92 -12.51
N GLN A 20 22.76 -1.73 -13.82
CA GLN A 20 23.84 -1.06 -14.55
C GLN A 20 23.63 0.46 -14.65
N GLY A 21 22.49 0.95 -14.16
CA GLY A 21 22.13 2.37 -14.19
C GLY A 21 21.49 2.83 -15.50
N ASN A 22 21.14 1.92 -16.40
CA ASN A 22 20.41 2.26 -17.62
C ASN A 22 18.94 2.47 -17.31
N ARG A 23 18.36 3.49 -17.89
CA ARG A 23 16.93 3.76 -17.76
C ARG A 23 16.11 2.69 -18.48
N ILE A 24 15.14 2.10 -17.79
CA ILE A 24 14.18 1.16 -18.36
C ILE A 24 12.75 1.71 -18.26
N GLY A 25 11.94 1.43 -19.28
CA GLY A 25 10.55 1.87 -19.34
C GLY A 25 10.36 3.38 -19.47
N ALA A 26 9.10 3.77 -19.49
CA ALA A 26 8.71 5.18 -19.54
C ALA A 26 8.80 5.84 -18.15
N LEU A 27 9.02 7.15 -18.15
CA LEU A 27 8.89 7.95 -16.94
C LEU A 27 7.47 7.83 -16.39
N TRP A 28 7.33 7.58 -15.11
CA TRP A 28 6.02 7.54 -14.48
C TRP A 28 5.48 8.95 -14.36
N SER A 29 4.48 9.25 -15.16
CA SER A 29 3.68 10.48 -15.05
C SER A 29 2.75 10.39 -13.84
N GLU A 30 1.97 11.44 -13.58
CA GLU A 30 1.01 11.47 -12.47
C GLU A 30 0.02 10.30 -12.48
N TYR A 31 -0.45 9.88 -13.67
CA TYR A 31 -1.39 8.77 -13.77
C TYR A 31 -0.73 7.41 -13.49
N GLY A 32 -1.37 6.64 -12.62
CA GLY A 32 -0.95 5.28 -12.33
C GLY A 32 0.37 5.17 -11.55
N ARG A 33 0.84 6.25 -10.95
CA ARG A 33 1.98 6.20 -10.05
C ARG A 33 1.52 5.76 -8.66
N PRO A 34 1.97 4.59 -8.17
CA PRO A 34 1.71 4.21 -6.80
C PRO A 34 2.53 5.08 -5.84
N SER A 35 1.89 5.54 -4.76
CA SER A 35 2.53 6.19 -3.62
C SER A 35 2.54 5.24 -2.44
N HIS A 36 3.44 5.44 -1.47
CA HIS A 36 3.58 4.56 -0.31
C HIS A 36 3.67 3.08 -0.73
N PHE A 37 4.43 2.85 -1.80
CA PHE A 37 4.51 1.56 -2.46
C PHE A 37 5.60 0.67 -1.87
N ASP A 38 5.44 -0.62 -2.09
CA ASP A 38 6.47 -1.64 -1.90
C ASP A 38 6.69 -2.39 -3.22
N LEU A 39 7.80 -3.10 -3.35
CA LEU A 39 8.19 -3.82 -4.55
C LEU A 39 7.99 -5.33 -4.35
N THR A 40 7.52 -6.01 -5.39
CA THR A 40 7.38 -7.47 -5.41
C THR A 40 7.34 -7.98 -6.85
N ILE A 41 7.11 -9.28 -7.00
CA ILE A 41 6.94 -9.96 -8.28
C ILE A 41 5.47 -10.38 -8.39
N ASP A 42 4.86 -10.18 -9.56
CA ASP A 42 3.49 -10.61 -9.81
C ASP A 42 3.41 -12.09 -10.28
N GLU A 43 2.20 -12.54 -10.57
CA GLU A 43 1.89 -13.91 -11.02
C GLU A 43 2.55 -14.31 -12.36
N ASN A 44 3.03 -13.34 -13.13
CA ASN A 44 3.72 -13.54 -14.41
C ASN A 44 5.25 -13.49 -14.26
N GLY A 45 5.77 -13.24 -13.05
CA GLY A 45 7.18 -13.06 -12.79
C GLY A 45 7.69 -11.64 -13.12
N ASP A 46 6.79 -10.68 -13.36
CA ASP A 46 7.14 -9.29 -13.62
C ASP A 46 7.40 -8.52 -12.31
N ASP A 47 8.46 -7.74 -12.28
CA ASP A 47 8.70 -6.77 -11.20
C ASP A 47 7.62 -5.68 -11.20
N ILE A 48 6.98 -5.50 -10.05
CA ILE A 48 5.89 -4.54 -9.86
C ILE A 48 6.10 -3.65 -8.63
N ALA A 49 5.58 -2.43 -8.71
CA ALA A 49 5.36 -1.56 -7.55
C ALA A 49 3.87 -1.61 -7.18
N VAL A 50 3.57 -1.89 -5.90
CA VAL A 50 2.21 -1.96 -5.38
C VAL A 50 2.01 -0.85 -4.36
N GLY A 51 1.02 -0.01 -4.55
CA GLY A 51 0.77 1.12 -3.64
C GLY A 51 -0.55 1.84 -3.93
N VAL A 52 -0.66 3.04 -3.40
CA VAL A 52 -1.88 3.85 -3.46
C VAL A 52 -1.83 4.80 -4.63
N SER A 53 -2.85 4.81 -5.48
CA SER A 53 -2.98 5.82 -6.54
C SER A 53 -3.24 7.21 -5.96
N LYS A 54 -2.45 8.19 -6.39
CA LYS A 54 -2.64 9.62 -6.03
C LYS A 54 -3.30 10.42 -7.16
N SER A 55 -3.73 9.77 -8.24
CA SER A 55 -4.34 10.41 -9.40
C SER A 55 -5.71 9.84 -9.74
N LYS A 56 -6.58 10.68 -10.31
CA LYS A 56 -7.85 10.24 -10.89
C LYS A 56 -7.58 9.40 -12.17
N PRO A 57 -8.45 8.44 -12.52
CA PRO A 57 -9.74 8.13 -11.85
C PRO A 57 -9.61 7.26 -10.59
N ASP A 58 -8.42 6.71 -10.29
CA ASP A 58 -8.23 5.68 -9.27
C ASP A 58 -7.72 6.21 -7.94
N LEU A 59 -7.94 7.50 -7.66
CA LEU A 59 -7.49 8.16 -6.45
C LEU A 59 -7.89 7.37 -5.18
N GLY A 60 -6.89 7.05 -4.35
CA GLY A 60 -7.07 6.32 -3.10
C GLY A 60 -7.13 4.80 -3.25
N ARG A 61 -7.32 4.26 -4.46
CA ARG A 61 -7.33 2.81 -4.70
C ARG A 61 -5.92 2.23 -4.65
N VAL A 62 -5.83 0.94 -4.35
CA VAL A 62 -4.57 0.20 -4.52
C VAL A 62 -4.39 -0.15 -5.98
N ILE A 63 -3.21 0.10 -6.49
CA ILE A 63 -2.79 -0.24 -7.85
C ILE A 63 -1.48 -1.01 -7.83
N LYS A 64 -1.25 -1.87 -8.83
CA LYS A 64 0.09 -2.34 -9.19
C LYS A 64 0.54 -1.67 -10.48
N ARG A 65 1.83 -1.34 -10.56
CA ARG A 65 2.47 -0.83 -11.76
C ARG A 65 3.66 -1.70 -12.12
N ARG A 66 3.65 -2.25 -13.31
CA ARG A 66 4.75 -3.07 -13.83
C ARG A 66 5.94 -2.19 -14.19
N LEU A 67 7.14 -2.59 -13.74
CA LEU A 67 8.31 -1.73 -13.87
C LEU A 67 8.83 -1.63 -15.31
N ARG A 68 8.79 -2.72 -16.08
CA ARG A 68 9.38 -2.77 -17.44
C ARG A 68 8.66 -1.90 -18.47
N ASP A 69 7.36 -1.68 -18.35
CA ASP A 69 6.56 -0.95 -19.35
C ASP A 69 5.56 0.06 -18.75
N GLY A 70 5.42 0.06 -17.42
CA GLY A 70 4.54 0.98 -16.73
C GLY A 70 3.05 0.61 -16.78
N ALA A 71 2.69 -0.60 -17.21
CA ALA A 71 1.30 -1.06 -17.22
C ALA A 71 0.70 -1.02 -15.83
N VAL A 72 -0.52 -0.46 -15.71
CA VAL A 72 -1.22 -0.25 -14.44
C VAL A 72 -2.41 -1.20 -14.35
N THR A 73 -2.57 -1.84 -13.18
CA THR A 73 -3.75 -2.63 -12.83
C THR A 73 -4.33 -2.12 -11.52
N VAL A 74 -5.64 -1.87 -11.51
CA VAL A 74 -6.36 -1.47 -10.30
C VAL A 74 -6.73 -2.72 -9.49
N LEU A 75 -6.33 -2.74 -8.22
CA LEU A 75 -6.45 -3.91 -7.35
C LEU A 75 -7.61 -3.83 -6.35
N THR A 76 -8.22 -2.64 -6.18
CA THR A 76 -9.37 -2.49 -5.27
C THR A 76 -10.46 -1.64 -5.90
N SER A 77 -11.72 -1.93 -5.56
CA SER A 77 -12.89 -1.22 -6.09
C SER A 77 -13.12 0.15 -5.43
N GLY A 78 -12.50 0.42 -4.28
CA GLY A 78 -12.71 1.67 -3.54
C GLY A 78 -11.80 1.80 -2.33
N GLY A 79 -12.13 2.76 -1.47
CA GLY A 79 -11.39 3.07 -0.25
C GLY A 79 -10.29 4.11 -0.45
N PHE A 80 -9.71 4.54 0.67
CA PHE A 80 -8.52 5.39 0.70
C PHE A 80 -7.40 4.66 1.42
N ALA A 81 -6.60 3.92 0.65
CA ALA A 81 -5.44 3.21 1.18
C ALA A 81 -4.36 4.19 1.67
N GLY A 82 -3.66 3.82 2.72
CA GLY A 82 -2.51 4.56 3.25
C GLY A 82 -1.19 3.95 2.81
N HIS A 83 -0.83 2.81 3.40
CA HIS A 83 0.45 2.15 3.19
C HIS A 83 0.26 0.72 2.69
N SER A 84 1.22 0.23 1.91
CA SER A 84 1.25 -1.15 1.42
C SER A 84 2.55 -1.83 1.82
N SER A 85 2.48 -3.16 2.03
CA SER A 85 3.64 -4.00 2.27
C SER A 85 3.48 -5.34 1.55
N THR A 86 4.58 -5.79 0.94
CA THR A 86 4.69 -7.07 0.23
C THR A 86 5.73 -7.99 0.87
N ARG A 87 5.97 -7.83 2.19
CA ARG A 87 6.95 -8.62 2.96
C ARG A 87 6.54 -10.08 3.19
N ASN A 88 5.39 -10.49 2.71
CA ASN A 88 4.85 -11.85 2.76
C ASN A 88 5.47 -12.75 1.67
N LEU A 89 6.77 -12.93 1.71
CA LEU A 89 7.57 -13.61 0.66
C LEU A 89 7.14 -15.05 0.42
N ASP A 90 6.68 -15.76 1.46
CA ASP A 90 6.18 -17.15 1.38
C ASP A 90 4.68 -17.22 1.02
N ARG A 91 4.05 -16.07 0.80
CA ARG A 91 2.68 -15.93 0.32
C ARG A 91 2.63 -15.01 -0.90
N PRO A 92 3.20 -15.41 -2.03
CA PRO A 92 3.24 -14.58 -3.24
C PRO A 92 1.82 -14.29 -3.75
N GLY A 93 1.69 -13.25 -4.58
CA GLY A 93 0.41 -12.84 -5.19
C GLY A 93 -0.50 -12.02 -4.27
N TRP A 94 -0.02 -11.57 -3.11
CA TRP A 94 -0.76 -10.72 -2.18
C TRP A 94 0.07 -9.53 -1.70
N ALA A 95 -0.61 -8.41 -1.44
CA ALA A 95 -0.06 -7.28 -0.71
C ALA A 95 -0.92 -6.98 0.51
N TYR A 96 -0.31 -6.54 1.60
CA TYR A 96 -1.02 -6.13 2.81
C TYR A 96 -1.11 -4.61 2.84
N VAL A 97 -2.32 -4.12 3.04
CA VAL A 97 -2.62 -2.69 2.89
C VAL A 97 -3.28 -2.15 4.16
N THR A 98 -2.77 -1.04 4.62
CA THR A 98 -3.32 -0.27 5.73
C THR A 98 -4.30 0.76 5.19
N TYR A 99 -5.55 0.70 5.63
CA TYR A 99 -6.57 1.70 5.34
C TYR A 99 -6.83 2.53 6.59
N GLN A 100 -6.19 3.68 6.68
CA GLN A 100 -6.34 4.59 7.80
C GLN A 100 -6.85 5.95 7.31
N TYR A 101 -8.09 6.24 7.61
CA TYR A 101 -8.79 7.43 7.14
C TYR A 101 -9.35 8.24 8.32
N SER A 102 -9.29 9.57 8.22
CA SER A 102 -9.69 10.49 9.29
C SER A 102 -10.93 11.33 8.97
N GLY A 103 -11.57 11.09 7.82
CA GLY A 103 -12.77 11.84 7.41
C GLY A 103 -14.06 11.36 8.09
N PRO A 104 -15.17 12.10 7.91
CA PRO A 104 -16.46 11.77 8.51
C PRO A 104 -17.16 10.57 7.85
N ASP A 105 -16.81 10.29 6.60
CA ASP A 105 -17.40 9.18 5.84
C ASP A 105 -16.76 7.85 6.21
N TRP A 106 -17.46 6.77 5.91
CA TRP A 106 -16.99 5.40 6.12
C TRP A 106 -16.64 4.74 4.78
N PRO A 107 -15.51 5.09 4.16
CA PRO A 107 -15.12 4.47 2.90
C PRO A 107 -14.84 2.97 3.10
N PRO A 108 -14.89 2.17 2.02
CA PRO A 108 -14.53 0.76 2.09
C PRO A 108 -13.20 0.53 2.82
N PHE A 109 -13.15 -0.48 3.67
CA PHE A 109 -11.98 -0.89 4.48
C PHE A 109 -11.54 0.15 5.54
N TRP A 110 -12.42 1.04 5.96
CA TRP A 110 -12.12 2.10 6.92
C TRP A 110 -11.46 1.55 8.19
N ASN A 111 -10.26 2.06 8.52
CA ASN A 111 -9.43 1.64 9.66
C ASN A 111 -9.18 0.12 9.74
N GLU A 112 -8.91 -0.51 8.61
CA GLU A 112 -8.58 -1.93 8.53
C GLU A 112 -7.19 -2.17 7.94
N VAL A 113 -6.62 -3.31 8.31
CA VAL A 113 -5.59 -3.99 7.54
C VAL A 113 -6.28 -5.03 6.68
N VAL A 114 -5.97 -5.03 5.40
CA VAL A 114 -6.49 -6.01 4.44
C VAL A 114 -5.35 -6.65 3.66
N ALA A 115 -5.55 -7.88 3.16
CA ALA A 115 -4.71 -8.45 2.12
C ALA A 115 -5.43 -8.30 0.78
N VAL A 116 -4.74 -7.77 -0.22
CA VAL A 116 -5.25 -7.52 -1.57
C VAL A 116 -4.56 -8.46 -2.55
N LYS A 117 -5.32 -9.14 -3.37
CA LYS A 117 -4.79 -10.03 -4.40
C LYS A 117 -4.22 -9.24 -5.57
N LEU A 118 -3.05 -9.65 -6.09
CA LEU A 118 -2.31 -8.89 -7.09
C LEU A 118 -2.71 -9.18 -8.55
N ASP A 119 -3.57 -10.17 -8.79
CA ASP A 119 -3.98 -10.63 -10.12
C ASP A 119 -5.02 -9.74 -10.84
N GLY A 120 -5.45 -8.64 -10.20
CA GLY A 120 -6.48 -7.75 -10.75
C GLY A 120 -7.92 -8.20 -10.50
N SER A 121 -8.14 -9.33 -9.82
CA SER A 121 -9.48 -9.84 -9.48
C SER A 121 -10.23 -8.98 -8.46
N GLN A 122 -9.56 -8.01 -7.85
CA GLN A 122 -10.07 -7.17 -6.75
C GLN A 122 -10.52 -7.94 -5.51
N ILE A 123 -10.00 -9.17 -5.34
CA ILE A 123 -10.26 -9.96 -4.12
C ILE A 123 -9.51 -9.35 -2.96
N VAL A 124 -10.24 -9.09 -1.88
CA VAL A 124 -9.73 -8.50 -0.64
C VAL A 124 -10.11 -9.37 0.55
N GLU A 125 -9.13 -9.68 1.38
CA GLU A 125 -9.31 -10.38 2.65
C GLU A 125 -9.13 -9.41 3.81
N ARG A 126 -10.14 -9.26 4.65
CA ARG A 126 -10.08 -8.43 5.86
C ARG A 126 -9.30 -9.17 6.94
N ILE A 127 -8.30 -8.52 7.51
CA ILE A 127 -7.38 -9.09 8.49
C ILE A 127 -7.71 -8.63 9.91
N ALA A 128 -7.73 -7.32 10.12
CA ALA A 128 -7.96 -6.73 11.43
C ALA A 128 -8.46 -5.29 11.31
N HIS A 129 -9.20 -4.85 12.33
CA HIS A 129 -9.47 -3.43 12.54
C HIS A 129 -8.29 -2.81 13.29
N LEU A 130 -7.81 -1.68 12.83
CA LEU A 130 -6.59 -1.03 13.35
C LEU A 130 -6.74 -0.45 14.76
N HIS A 131 -7.96 0.00 15.13
CA HIS A 131 -8.18 0.81 16.34
C HIS A 131 -7.20 2.00 16.46
N ALA A 132 -6.78 2.53 15.32
CA ALA A 132 -5.77 3.58 15.20
C ALA A 132 -6.37 4.79 14.48
N PRO A 133 -7.09 5.70 15.19
CA PRO A 133 -7.53 6.93 14.58
C PRO A 133 -6.30 7.72 14.13
N ARG A 134 -6.33 8.17 12.88
CA ARG A 134 -5.26 9.03 12.36
C ARG A 134 -5.47 10.44 12.92
N THR A 135 -4.70 10.78 13.91
CA THR A 135 -4.72 12.11 14.54
C THR A 135 -3.60 13.01 14.02
N ASP A 136 -2.47 12.42 13.66
CA ASP A 136 -1.32 13.09 13.05
C ASP A 136 -0.46 12.08 12.26
N TYR A 137 0.63 12.54 11.66
CA TYR A 137 1.55 11.72 10.88
C TYR A 137 2.22 10.61 11.72
N LEU A 138 2.51 10.89 12.99
CA LEU A 138 3.20 9.94 13.89
C LEU A 138 2.29 8.82 14.39
N THR A 139 0.98 8.90 14.13
CA THR A 139 -0.02 7.90 14.53
C THR A 139 -0.44 6.97 13.37
N GLU A 140 0.29 6.99 12.26
CA GLU A 140 0.01 6.11 11.14
C GLU A 140 0.39 4.65 11.46
N ALA A 141 -0.50 3.73 11.11
CA ALA A 141 -0.45 2.35 11.61
C ALA A 141 0.61 1.46 10.95
N HIS A 142 0.97 1.69 9.69
CA HIS A 142 2.02 0.99 8.93
C HIS A 142 2.04 -0.53 9.11
N ALA A 143 0.95 -1.22 8.75
CA ALA A 143 0.86 -2.66 8.92
C ALA A 143 1.84 -3.44 8.04
N VAL A 144 2.54 -4.41 8.64
CA VAL A 144 3.53 -5.26 7.96
C VAL A 144 3.21 -6.74 8.23
N PRO A 145 3.12 -7.59 7.20
CA PRO A 145 2.93 -9.02 7.37
C PRO A 145 4.23 -9.74 7.77
N SER A 146 4.08 -10.92 8.41
CA SER A 146 5.16 -11.90 8.50
C SER A 146 5.44 -12.52 7.11
N PRO A 147 6.62 -13.12 6.88
CA PRO A 147 6.96 -13.74 5.60
C PRO A 147 5.91 -14.75 5.13
N ASP A 148 5.36 -15.57 6.01
CA ASP A 148 4.30 -16.54 5.73
C ASP A 148 2.89 -15.92 5.55
N GLY A 149 2.75 -14.60 5.74
CA GLY A 149 1.48 -13.88 5.67
C GLY A 149 0.47 -14.25 6.75
N LYS A 150 0.84 -15.04 7.76
CA LYS A 150 -0.09 -15.52 8.81
C LYS A 150 -0.21 -14.60 10.01
N ARG A 151 0.67 -13.62 10.12
CA ARG A 151 0.65 -12.60 11.16
C ARG A 151 0.81 -11.23 10.53
N VAL A 152 0.19 -10.24 11.14
CA VAL A 152 0.34 -8.84 10.75
C VAL A 152 0.59 -8.04 12.00
N ILE A 153 1.61 -7.19 11.99
CA ILE A 153 1.91 -6.24 13.06
C ILE A 153 1.59 -4.82 12.59
N TRP A 154 1.04 -4.00 13.47
CA TRP A 154 0.81 -2.57 13.22
C TRP A 154 0.92 -1.75 14.49
N ALA A 155 1.07 -0.44 14.33
CA ALA A 155 1.06 0.52 15.42
C ALA A 155 -0.38 1.01 15.71
N SER A 156 -0.75 1.13 16.98
CA SER A 156 -2.07 1.66 17.36
C SER A 156 -2.05 2.30 18.74
N SER A 157 -2.81 3.37 18.90
CA SER A 157 -3.14 3.98 20.18
C SER A 157 -4.40 3.36 20.83
N TRP A 158 -4.99 2.35 20.18
CA TRP A 158 -6.22 1.67 20.60
C TRP A 158 -7.40 2.63 20.85
N GLY A 159 -7.60 3.55 19.92
CA GLY A 159 -8.71 4.52 19.98
C GLY A 159 -8.48 5.71 20.90
N ALA A 160 -7.35 5.76 21.62
CA ALA A 160 -7.04 6.92 22.45
C ALA A 160 -6.77 8.15 21.57
N LYS A 161 -7.52 9.21 21.77
CA LYS A 161 -7.19 10.53 21.20
C LYS A 161 -5.98 11.05 21.98
N ALA A 162 -4.82 11.07 21.34
CA ALA A 162 -3.63 11.33 22.12
C ALA A 162 -2.65 12.26 21.43
N SER A 163 -2.57 13.44 21.91
CA SER A 163 -1.27 14.07 22.13
C SER A 163 -0.65 13.39 23.36
N GLY A 164 0.44 12.65 23.20
CA GLY A 164 1.26 12.16 24.30
C GLY A 164 1.02 10.74 24.84
N ARG A 165 0.16 9.91 24.24
CA ARG A 165 0.08 8.50 24.63
C ARG A 165 1.00 7.63 23.78
N PRO A 166 1.67 6.63 24.36
CA PRO A 166 2.51 5.74 23.59
C PRO A 166 1.67 4.96 22.59
N VAL A 167 2.15 4.87 21.36
CA VAL A 167 1.64 3.96 20.34
C VAL A 167 2.24 2.60 20.65
N SER A 168 1.39 1.57 20.79
CA SER A 168 1.82 0.20 21.02
C SER A 168 1.78 -0.61 19.72
N ALA A 169 2.60 -1.66 19.65
CA ALA A 169 2.54 -2.63 18.57
C ALA A 169 1.49 -3.71 18.87
N TYR A 170 0.64 -3.98 17.90
CA TYR A 170 -0.39 -5.02 17.95
C TYR A 170 -0.14 -6.05 16.87
N VAL A 171 -0.49 -7.31 17.16
CA VAL A 171 -0.32 -8.43 16.23
C VAL A 171 -1.65 -9.16 16.08
N ALA A 172 -2.13 -9.31 14.84
CA ALA A 172 -3.18 -10.25 14.50
C ALA A 172 -2.58 -11.54 13.96
N ARG A 173 -3.14 -12.68 14.35
CA ARG A 173 -2.83 -13.99 13.79
C ARG A 173 -4.03 -14.50 13.00
N LEU A 174 -3.81 -14.85 11.73
CA LEU A 174 -4.83 -15.45 10.88
C LEU A 174 -5.04 -16.91 11.30
N LYS A 175 -6.28 -17.27 11.64
CA LYS A 175 -6.63 -18.66 11.98
C LYS A 175 -6.87 -19.47 10.70
N GLY A 176 -6.37 -20.69 10.66
CA GLY A 176 -6.78 -21.69 9.65
C GLY A 176 -6.13 -21.56 8.26
N ARG A 177 -4.92 -21.01 8.18
CA ARG A 177 -4.12 -21.02 6.94
C ARG A 177 -2.78 -21.68 7.13
#